data_a6a82e6b044d83f68448c14e46320ac7
#
_entry.id   a6a82e6b044d83f68448c14e46320ac7
#
_cell.length_a   1.000
_cell.length_b   1.000
_cell.length_c   1.000
_cell.angle_alpha   90.00
_cell.angle_beta   90.00
_cell.angle_gamma   90.00
#
_symmetry.space_group_name_H-M   'P 1'
#
loop_
_entity.id
_entity.type
_entity.pdbx_description
1 polymer ?
#
loop_
_entity_poly.entity_id
_entity_poly.type
_entity_poly.pdbx_seq_one_letter_code
_entity_poly.pdbx_strand_id
1 'polypeptide(L)'
;MAITKIRRVVSVLTLSIFLMLQILPFLPPSFQSNPLVYTLKKASLLKPEGLDAAGLSSASATLSNPRLSFHALVNTTIPIGGTVAITKGSGTGGDWDTRNLFPKDSVIISANSAISVATVSSDLVTFTLATPLVSAGNADTNMTVAQSGTLTAAFYTSATIPTGGSIMISVPAPTSDGNDSLPISAATVQAGGFDTNGMTNANTTCPGGFTASTFTTGTGGAPHTFTCNNAGGNVPPGANLSFVIGNTIGLVNPPPTIGRTSGQRGVADIYTITAATYSGAAGAGTLLEDIQMKTAPVEGVLVSATVDETLQFTVAGYAAGANTRCGLAHTAGITTTATSVPWNILSSGYTIDKNEAVQQLTVTTNASGGYKVYAEENDQMGLEGNTCTGTVPSAGEYTFGTGNCIRDPGVGSISHTVAADWGATPGSNYGFGYSLENATGTDATFVYNTTGVHDSKQFADQQGTEDKYAADAELMSNAGPVSASSVYVCYRINIPGTQPAGFYYNKLKYTAVPTF
;
A
#
# COMPACT_ATOMS: atom_id res chain seq x y z
N MET A 1 -57.89 -35.43 22.90
CA MET A 1 -58.04 -34.85 21.54
C MET A 1 -57.43 -33.45 21.38
N ALA A 2 -57.41 -32.62 22.38
CA ALA A 2 -56.80 -31.27 22.33
C ALA A 2 -55.26 -31.27 22.24
N ILE A 3 -54.56 -32.12 22.98
CA ILE A 3 -53.09 -32.19 23.05
C ILE A 3 -52.47 -32.61 21.70
N THR A 4 -53.16 -33.48 20.95
CA THR A 4 -52.68 -33.93 19.63
C THR A 4 -52.80 -32.84 18.56
N LYS A 5 -53.80 -31.96 18.66
CA LYS A 5 -53.97 -30.82 17.77
C LYS A 5 -52.91 -29.73 18.04
N ILE A 6 -52.57 -29.45 19.30
CA ILE A 6 -51.55 -28.51 19.69
C ILE A 6 -50.16 -28.97 19.21
N ARG A 7 -49.81 -30.25 19.36
CA ARG A 7 -48.55 -30.81 18.85
C ARG A 7 -48.44 -30.70 17.33
N ARG A 8 -49.50 -30.90 16.57
CA ARG A 8 -49.50 -30.74 15.11
C ARG A 8 -49.33 -29.28 14.67
N VAL A 9 -49.97 -28.35 15.37
CA VAL A 9 -49.82 -26.90 15.08
C VAL A 9 -48.40 -26.43 15.40
N VAL A 10 -47.84 -26.85 16.52
CA VAL A 10 -46.45 -26.52 16.89
C VAL A 10 -45.47 -27.14 15.91
N SER A 11 -45.64 -28.39 15.49
CA SER A 11 -44.78 -29.03 14.47
C SER A 11 -44.85 -28.35 13.09
N VAL A 12 -46.04 -27.92 12.67
CA VAL A 12 -46.20 -27.21 11.39
C VAL A 12 -45.57 -25.81 11.47
N LEU A 13 -45.71 -25.11 12.60
CA LEU A 13 -45.13 -23.80 12.81
C LEU A 13 -43.61 -23.87 12.85
N THR A 14 -43.02 -24.83 13.54
CA THR A 14 -41.56 -25.03 13.59
C THR A 14 -41.00 -25.44 12.23
N LEU A 15 -41.67 -26.27 11.46
CA LEU A 15 -41.26 -26.67 10.11
C LEU A 15 -41.31 -25.45 9.14
N SER A 16 -42.35 -24.63 9.25
CA SER A 16 -42.49 -23.42 8.42
C SER A 16 -41.43 -22.37 8.74
N ILE A 17 -41.08 -22.20 10.01
CA ILE A 17 -40.00 -21.29 10.44
C ILE A 17 -38.64 -21.81 9.95
N PHE A 18 -38.40 -23.13 10.05
CA PHE A 18 -37.16 -23.74 9.55
C PHE A 18 -37.03 -23.63 8.03
N LEU A 19 -38.11 -23.79 7.29
CA LEU A 19 -38.12 -23.63 5.83
C LEU A 19 -37.89 -22.18 5.42
N MET A 20 -38.46 -21.19 6.15
CA MET A 20 -38.19 -19.77 5.91
C MET A 20 -36.74 -19.38 6.20
N LEU A 21 -36.11 -19.96 7.22
CA LEU A 21 -34.70 -19.68 7.52
C LEU A 21 -33.75 -20.20 6.42
N GLN A 22 -34.12 -21.24 5.71
CA GLN A 22 -33.31 -21.79 4.61
C GLN A 22 -33.36 -20.95 3.34
N ILE A 23 -34.41 -20.17 3.16
CA ILE A 23 -34.61 -19.31 1.98
C ILE A 23 -33.97 -17.91 2.18
N LEU A 24 -33.68 -17.50 3.43
CA LEU A 24 -33.15 -16.20 3.79
C LEU A 24 -31.85 -15.81 3.04
N PRO A 25 -30.89 -16.71 2.80
CA PRO A 25 -29.67 -16.38 2.07
C PRO A 25 -29.86 -16.06 0.59
N PHE A 26 -30.99 -16.45 0.03
CA PHE A 26 -31.30 -16.28 -1.40
C PHE A 26 -32.18 -15.06 -1.70
N LEU A 27 -32.55 -14.28 -0.67
CA LEU A 27 -33.35 -13.09 -0.85
C LEU A 27 -32.47 -11.91 -1.25
N PRO A 28 -32.95 -10.99 -2.13
CA PRO A 28 -32.21 -9.80 -2.52
C PRO A 28 -31.84 -8.94 -1.30
N PRO A 29 -30.75 -8.16 -1.38
CA PRO A 29 -30.23 -7.36 -0.25
C PRO A 29 -31.25 -6.42 0.40
N SER A 30 -32.21 -5.93 -0.38
CA SER A 30 -33.31 -5.08 0.10
C SER A 30 -34.27 -5.77 1.09
N PHE A 31 -34.37 -7.08 1.02
CA PHE A 31 -35.17 -7.86 1.97
C PHE A 31 -34.41 -8.24 3.25
N GLN A 32 -33.09 -8.28 3.17
CA GLN A 32 -32.24 -8.64 4.32
C GLN A 32 -32.07 -7.48 5.33
N SER A 33 -32.36 -6.25 4.94
CA SER A 33 -32.31 -5.07 5.80
C SER A 33 -33.62 -4.76 6.54
N ASN A 34 -34.65 -5.57 6.36
CA ASN A 34 -35.91 -5.38 7.06
C ASN A 34 -35.72 -5.66 8.57
N PRO A 35 -36.13 -4.73 9.47
CA PRO A 35 -35.95 -4.90 10.92
C PRO A 35 -36.54 -6.20 11.46
N LEU A 36 -37.58 -6.76 10.85
CA LEU A 36 -38.19 -8.02 11.24
C LEU A 36 -37.25 -9.21 10.94
N VAL A 37 -36.54 -9.19 9.80
CA VAL A 37 -35.55 -10.22 9.43
C VAL A 37 -34.30 -10.10 10.31
N TYR A 38 -33.91 -8.87 10.68
CA TYR A 38 -32.80 -8.64 11.59
C TYR A 38 -33.12 -9.15 13.00
N THR A 39 -34.36 -8.99 13.47
CA THR A 39 -34.82 -9.49 14.77
C THR A 39 -34.90 -11.02 14.78
N LEU A 40 -35.27 -11.64 13.68
CA LEU A 40 -35.27 -13.09 13.54
C LEU A 40 -33.85 -13.69 13.47
N LYS A 41 -32.88 -12.97 12.85
CA LYS A 41 -31.47 -13.37 12.89
C LYS A 41 -30.85 -13.23 14.28
N LYS A 42 -31.32 -12.28 15.11
CA LYS A 42 -30.87 -12.08 16.48
C LYS A 42 -31.63 -12.92 17.52
N ALA A 43 -32.82 -13.40 17.19
CA ALA A 43 -33.52 -14.31 18.05
C ALA A 43 -32.83 -15.68 17.95
N SER A 44 -31.98 -15.97 18.91
CA SER A 44 -31.47 -17.32 19.20
C SER A 44 -32.63 -18.16 19.67
N LEU A 45 -33.51 -18.55 18.75
CA LEU A 45 -34.75 -19.29 19.02
C LEU A 45 -34.53 -20.79 19.32
N LEU A 46 -33.26 -21.19 19.45
CA LEU A 46 -32.87 -22.54 19.83
C LEU A 46 -31.74 -22.48 20.88
N LYS A 47 -32.00 -21.84 22.04
CA LYS A 47 -31.39 -22.36 23.25
C LYS A 47 -32.24 -23.60 23.61
N PRO A 48 -31.68 -24.78 23.70
CA PRO A 48 -32.35 -25.89 24.39
C PRO A 48 -32.49 -25.43 25.85
N GLU A 49 -33.71 -25.10 26.25
CA GLU A 49 -34.02 -24.96 27.67
C GLU A 49 -33.83 -26.34 28.29
N GLY A 50 -32.82 -26.48 29.13
CA GLY A 50 -32.68 -27.64 29.99
C GLY A 50 -31.34 -28.33 30.05
N LEU A 51 -30.26 -27.59 29.99
CA LEU A 51 -29.00 -27.98 30.61
C LEU A 51 -28.41 -26.72 31.29
N ASP A 52 -28.97 -26.37 32.42
CA ASP A 52 -28.25 -25.64 33.46
C ASP A 52 -27.20 -26.58 34.06
N ALA A 53 -26.16 -26.89 33.32
CA ALA A 53 -24.86 -26.95 33.95
C ALA A 53 -24.60 -25.51 34.34
N ALA A 54 -24.42 -25.21 35.61
CA ALA A 54 -23.99 -23.94 36.13
C ALA A 54 -22.65 -23.58 35.50
N GLY A 55 -22.68 -23.11 34.30
CA GLY A 55 -21.53 -22.79 33.45
C GLY A 55 -21.63 -21.32 33.10
N LEU A 56 -20.56 -20.60 33.36
CA LEU A 56 -20.32 -19.22 33.01
C LEU A 56 -21.00 -18.83 31.71
N SER A 57 -21.96 -17.94 31.77
CA SER A 57 -22.59 -17.36 30.60
C SER A 57 -21.68 -16.27 30.04
N SER A 58 -21.19 -16.40 28.80
CA SER A 58 -20.40 -15.42 28.11
C SER A 58 -18.91 -15.42 28.47
N ALA A 59 -18.16 -16.41 27.99
CA ALA A 59 -16.71 -16.42 28.08
C ALA A 59 -16.09 -16.35 26.69
N SER A 60 -14.96 -15.68 26.57
CA SER A 60 -14.22 -15.51 25.32
C SER A 60 -12.72 -15.55 25.56
N ALA A 61 -11.99 -16.14 24.60
CA ALA A 61 -10.54 -16.07 24.51
C ALA A 61 -10.16 -15.44 23.17
N THR A 62 -9.54 -14.27 23.21
CA THR A 62 -9.18 -13.50 22.02
C THR A 62 -7.68 -13.28 21.94
N LEU A 63 -7.10 -13.46 20.74
CA LEU A 63 -5.72 -13.16 20.42
C LEU A 63 -5.63 -11.78 19.78
N SER A 64 -4.69 -10.94 20.21
CA SER A 64 -4.42 -9.65 19.54
C SER A 64 -3.76 -9.82 18.17
N ASN A 65 -3.01 -10.90 17.99
CA ASN A 65 -2.47 -11.34 16.71
C ASN A 65 -2.98 -12.77 16.46
N PRO A 66 -3.99 -12.96 15.60
CA PRO A 66 -4.56 -14.29 15.35
C PRO A 66 -3.83 -15.05 14.23
N ARG A 67 -2.70 -14.56 13.71
CA ARG A 67 -1.95 -15.25 12.66
C ARG A 67 -1.16 -16.43 13.24
N LEU A 68 -1.23 -17.59 12.57
CA LEU A 68 -0.37 -18.72 12.86
C LEU A 68 1.11 -18.36 12.64
N SER A 69 1.98 -18.87 13.46
CA SER A 69 3.43 -18.82 13.22
C SER A 69 3.80 -19.68 12.01
N PHE A 70 4.95 -19.41 11.41
CA PHE A 70 5.50 -20.22 10.32
C PHE A 70 6.57 -21.16 10.88
N HIS A 71 6.56 -22.42 10.44
CA HIS A 71 7.61 -23.39 10.70
C HIS A 71 7.77 -24.32 9.51
N ALA A 72 9.00 -24.44 9.01
CA ALA A 72 9.35 -25.38 7.96
C ALA A 72 10.77 -25.91 8.17
N LEU A 73 11.15 -26.95 7.44
CA LEU A 73 12.54 -27.44 7.40
C LEU A 73 13.24 -26.95 6.12
N VAL A 74 14.51 -26.67 6.25
CA VAL A 74 15.41 -26.38 5.11
C VAL A 74 15.51 -27.62 4.22
N ASN A 75 15.24 -27.51 2.93
CA ASN A 75 15.34 -28.64 1.99
C ASN A 75 16.79 -28.96 1.64
N THR A 76 17.56 -27.94 1.27
CA THR A 76 18.99 -28.07 0.91
C THR A 76 19.80 -27.05 1.68
N THR A 77 21.01 -27.43 2.07
CA THR A 77 21.88 -26.53 2.83
C THR A 77 22.08 -25.20 2.11
N ILE A 78 21.78 -24.11 2.81
CA ILE A 78 22.03 -22.75 2.38
C ILE A 78 23.43 -22.38 2.85
N PRO A 79 24.39 -22.09 1.95
CA PRO A 79 25.73 -21.73 2.34
C PRO A 79 25.81 -20.38 3.05
N ILE A 80 26.89 -20.12 3.75
CA ILE A 80 27.23 -18.79 4.26
C ILE A 80 27.25 -17.81 3.06
N GLY A 81 26.63 -16.65 3.21
CA GLY A 81 26.44 -15.69 2.13
C GLY A 81 25.24 -15.98 1.22
N GLY A 82 24.54 -17.10 1.43
CA GLY A 82 23.34 -17.43 0.66
C GLY A 82 22.13 -16.57 1.06
N THR A 83 21.30 -16.28 0.07
CA THR A 83 20.09 -15.47 0.22
C THR A 83 18.81 -16.19 -0.24
N VAL A 84 18.93 -17.41 -0.79
CA VAL A 84 17.78 -18.20 -1.26
C VAL A 84 17.57 -19.38 -0.34
N ALA A 85 16.37 -19.51 0.19
CA ALA A 85 15.95 -20.59 1.06
C ALA A 85 14.83 -21.39 0.39
N ILE A 86 14.88 -22.71 0.56
CA ILE A 86 13.90 -23.65 0.00
C ILE A 86 13.39 -24.53 1.13
N THR A 87 12.06 -24.58 1.29
CA THR A 87 11.40 -25.49 2.24
C THR A 87 11.32 -26.91 1.70
N LYS A 88 11.25 -27.90 2.56
CA LYS A 88 11.10 -29.32 2.15
C LYS A 88 9.83 -29.63 1.38
N GLY A 89 8.83 -28.79 1.47
CA GLY A 89 7.63 -28.85 0.63
C GLY A 89 6.67 -30.03 0.89
N SER A 90 6.99 -31.00 1.72
CA SER A 90 6.09 -32.11 2.01
C SER A 90 6.38 -32.85 3.32
N GLY A 91 5.40 -32.91 4.18
CA GLY A 91 5.12 -34.02 5.08
C GLY A 91 5.97 -34.22 6.31
N THR A 92 7.06 -33.52 6.53
CA THR A 92 7.93 -33.76 7.67
C THR A 92 8.45 -32.49 8.31
N GLY A 93 7.59 -31.72 8.96
CA GLY A 93 8.14 -30.66 9.78
C GLY A 93 7.43 -29.32 9.74
N GLY A 94 6.16 -29.26 9.99
CA GLY A 94 5.44 -27.98 10.10
C GLY A 94 4.75 -27.56 8.80
N ASP A 95 4.94 -26.34 8.40
CA ASP A 95 4.42 -25.83 7.13
C ASP A 95 5.02 -26.57 5.94
N TRP A 96 4.15 -26.97 5.02
CA TRP A 96 4.57 -27.67 3.82
C TRP A 96 5.05 -26.75 2.73
N ASP A 97 4.65 -25.47 2.85
CA ASP A 97 4.90 -24.47 1.85
C ASP A 97 5.03 -23.07 2.49
N THR A 98 5.38 -22.10 1.68
CA THR A 98 5.63 -20.73 2.10
C THR A 98 4.40 -19.85 2.15
N ARG A 99 3.17 -20.39 2.02
CA ARG A 99 1.94 -19.57 1.95
C ARG A 99 1.66 -18.75 3.21
N ASN A 100 2.12 -19.20 4.38
CA ASN A 100 2.03 -18.46 5.65
C ASN A 100 3.29 -17.63 5.93
N LEU A 101 4.15 -17.46 4.93
CA LEU A 101 5.35 -16.63 4.98
C LEU A 101 5.15 -15.42 4.07
N PHE A 102 5.42 -14.22 4.56
CA PHE A 102 5.22 -12.98 3.82
C PHE A 102 6.50 -12.16 3.71
N PRO A 103 6.64 -11.33 2.67
CA PRO A 103 7.68 -10.32 2.62
C PRO A 103 7.68 -9.47 3.89
N LYS A 104 8.86 -9.19 4.41
CA LYS A 104 9.13 -8.50 5.69
C LYS A 104 8.89 -9.35 6.96
N ASP A 105 8.41 -10.57 6.86
CA ASP A 105 8.46 -11.47 8.02
C ASP A 105 9.91 -11.67 8.48
N SER A 106 10.10 -11.82 9.78
CA SER A 106 11.40 -12.02 10.41
C SER A 106 11.64 -13.51 10.61
N VAL A 107 12.41 -14.14 9.70
CA VAL A 107 12.66 -15.58 9.73
C VAL A 107 13.98 -15.91 10.45
N ILE A 108 13.94 -16.90 11.32
CA ILE A 108 15.11 -17.51 11.94
C ILE A 108 15.40 -18.82 11.20
N ILE A 109 16.62 -19.00 10.70
CA ILE A 109 17.06 -20.21 10.00
C ILE A 109 18.24 -20.81 10.75
N SER A 110 18.07 -22.00 11.29
CA SER A 110 19.13 -22.68 12.09
C SER A 110 19.65 -21.76 13.22
N ALA A 111 20.95 -21.56 13.33
CA ALA A 111 21.59 -20.71 14.33
C ALA A 111 21.73 -19.23 13.90
N ASN A 112 21.13 -18.81 12.80
CA ASN A 112 21.21 -17.42 12.39
C ASN A 112 20.28 -16.54 13.22
N SER A 113 20.65 -15.28 13.39
CA SER A 113 19.73 -14.26 13.90
C SER A 113 18.55 -14.07 12.93
N ALA A 114 17.46 -13.49 13.42
CA ALA A 114 16.29 -13.20 12.62
C ALA A 114 16.62 -12.31 11.40
N ILE A 115 16.21 -12.74 10.21
CA ILE A 115 16.45 -12.09 8.92
C ILE A 115 15.11 -11.79 8.26
N SER A 116 14.98 -10.62 7.67
CA SER A 116 13.74 -10.26 6.94
C SER A 116 13.63 -11.06 5.65
N VAL A 117 12.42 -11.57 5.36
CA VAL A 117 12.06 -12.15 4.06
C VAL A 117 11.94 -11.02 3.04
N ALA A 118 12.66 -11.13 1.93
CA ALA A 118 12.57 -10.14 0.84
C ALA A 118 11.42 -10.45 -0.11
N THR A 119 11.38 -11.68 -0.62
CA THR A 119 10.31 -12.13 -1.54
C THR A 119 9.91 -13.56 -1.25
N VAL A 120 8.68 -13.91 -1.57
CA VAL A 120 8.16 -15.28 -1.53
C VAL A 120 7.75 -15.68 -2.92
N SER A 121 8.26 -16.80 -3.42
CA SER A 121 7.99 -17.30 -4.76
C SER A 121 6.58 -17.88 -4.91
N SER A 122 6.03 -17.80 -6.11
CA SER A 122 4.76 -18.43 -6.45
C SER A 122 4.81 -19.97 -6.51
N ASP A 123 6.01 -20.57 -6.45
CA ASP A 123 6.19 -22.03 -6.33
C ASP A 123 5.78 -22.58 -4.96
N LEU A 124 5.53 -21.69 -4.00
CA LEU A 124 5.14 -21.97 -2.62
C LEU A 124 6.18 -22.75 -1.80
N VAL A 125 7.41 -22.84 -2.27
CA VAL A 125 8.51 -23.53 -1.53
C VAL A 125 9.78 -22.70 -1.43
N THR A 126 9.96 -21.69 -2.31
CA THR A 126 11.16 -20.87 -2.38
C THR A 126 10.88 -19.45 -1.88
N PHE A 127 11.83 -18.90 -1.14
CA PHE A 127 11.80 -17.48 -0.75
C PHE A 127 13.22 -16.90 -0.68
N THR A 128 13.33 -15.59 -0.75
CA THR A 128 14.60 -14.87 -0.64
C THR A 128 14.71 -14.08 0.65
N LEU A 129 15.92 -13.94 1.15
CA LEU A 129 16.26 -13.19 2.35
C LEU A 129 16.74 -11.79 1.96
N ALA A 130 16.43 -10.80 2.77
CA ALA A 130 16.87 -9.42 2.56
C ALA A 130 18.38 -9.24 2.78
N THR A 131 18.97 -10.07 3.63
CA THR A 131 20.41 -10.11 3.88
C THR A 131 20.92 -11.54 3.83
N PRO A 132 22.19 -11.76 3.44
CA PRO A 132 22.78 -13.09 3.41
C PRO A 132 22.91 -13.74 4.80
N LEU A 133 22.90 -15.08 4.84
CA LEU A 133 23.17 -15.84 6.06
C LEU A 133 24.62 -15.65 6.54
N VAL A 134 24.78 -15.45 7.84
CA VAL A 134 26.11 -15.38 8.50
C VAL A 134 26.62 -16.75 8.96
N SER A 135 25.72 -17.73 9.08
CA SER A 135 26.02 -19.13 9.35
C SER A 135 25.23 -20.01 8.38
N ALA A 136 25.77 -21.17 8.01
CA ALA A 136 25.07 -22.07 7.08
C ALA A 136 23.72 -22.51 7.67
N GLY A 137 22.69 -22.45 6.82
CA GLY A 137 21.38 -23.05 7.09
C GLY A 137 21.38 -24.50 6.62
N ASN A 138 21.75 -25.44 7.50
CA ASN A 138 21.89 -26.85 7.12
C ASN A 138 20.55 -27.47 6.71
N ALA A 139 20.59 -28.45 5.80
CA ALA A 139 19.42 -29.24 5.46
C ALA A 139 18.81 -29.86 6.74
N ASP A 140 17.49 -30.03 6.75
CA ASP A 140 16.73 -30.56 7.87
C ASP A 140 16.76 -29.73 9.17
N THR A 141 17.30 -28.51 9.13
CA THR A 141 17.18 -27.56 10.25
C THR A 141 15.91 -26.69 10.12
N ASN A 142 15.50 -26.12 11.25
CA ASN A 142 14.28 -25.31 11.30
C ASN A 142 14.43 -23.95 10.63
N MET A 143 13.35 -23.54 9.99
CA MET A 143 13.04 -22.16 9.60
C MET A 143 11.78 -21.74 10.30
N THR A 144 11.81 -20.68 11.10
CA THR A 144 10.68 -20.22 11.90
C THR A 144 10.43 -18.74 11.77
N VAL A 145 9.15 -18.35 11.78
CA VAL A 145 8.70 -16.98 12.00
C VAL A 145 7.71 -16.99 13.16
N ALA A 146 8.09 -16.43 14.28
CA ALA A 146 7.22 -16.33 15.44
C ALA A 146 6.20 -15.22 15.24
N GLN A 147 4.92 -15.57 15.37
CA GLN A 147 3.80 -14.62 15.46
C GLN A 147 3.37 -14.56 16.91
N SER A 148 3.52 -13.43 17.55
CA SER A 148 3.22 -13.27 18.98
C SER A 148 2.21 -12.16 19.24
N GLY A 149 1.50 -12.28 20.35
CA GLY A 149 0.53 -11.29 20.78
C GLY A 149 0.01 -11.56 22.20
N THR A 150 -0.98 -10.79 22.60
CA THR A 150 -1.66 -11.01 23.89
C THR A 150 -2.83 -11.97 23.71
N LEU A 151 -3.06 -12.82 24.71
CA LEU A 151 -4.29 -13.59 24.87
C LEU A 151 -5.13 -12.95 25.97
N THR A 152 -6.35 -12.53 25.65
CA THR A 152 -7.30 -12.02 26.62
C THR A 152 -8.39 -13.05 26.87
N ALA A 153 -8.51 -13.54 28.10
CA ALA A 153 -9.58 -14.38 28.56
C ALA A 153 -10.57 -13.56 29.39
N ALA A 154 -11.81 -13.44 28.96
CA ALA A 154 -12.86 -12.72 29.64
C ALA A 154 -14.05 -13.63 29.96
N PHE A 155 -14.56 -13.57 31.18
CA PHE A 155 -15.67 -14.41 31.62
C PHE A 155 -16.42 -13.79 32.79
N TYR A 156 -17.61 -14.26 33.05
CA TYR A 156 -18.40 -13.88 34.24
C TYR A 156 -18.38 -15.02 35.26
N THR A 157 -18.20 -14.67 36.54
CA THR A 157 -18.24 -15.66 37.64
C THR A 157 -19.64 -16.19 37.85
N SER A 158 -19.80 -17.49 38.11
CA SER A 158 -21.05 -18.12 38.52
C SER A 158 -21.04 -18.49 40.01
N ALA A 159 -19.85 -18.57 40.63
CA ALA A 159 -19.65 -18.82 42.05
C ALA A 159 -18.88 -17.64 42.68
N THR A 160 -18.98 -17.53 44.02
CA THR A 160 -18.20 -16.53 44.78
C THR A 160 -16.72 -17.00 44.83
N ILE A 161 -15.79 -16.14 44.42
CA ILE A 161 -14.38 -16.35 44.68
C ILE A 161 -14.01 -15.67 46.01
N PRO A 162 -13.64 -16.42 47.04
CA PRO A 162 -13.33 -15.85 48.33
C PRO A 162 -12.05 -15.02 48.34
N THR A 163 -11.89 -14.18 49.33
CA THR A 163 -10.57 -13.57 49.62
C THR A 163 -9.53 -14.67 49.81
N GLY A 164 -8.37 -14.55 49.17
CA GLY A 164 -7.34 -15.60 49.13
C GLY A 164 -7.58 -16.73 48.12
N GLY A 165 -8.72 -16.72 47.44
CA GLY A 165 -8.96 -17.58 46.29
C GLY A 165 -8.13 -17.19 45.04
N SER A 166 -8.26 -17.91 43.95
CA SER A 166 -7.47 -17.64 42.73
C SER A 166 -8.23 -17.92 41.45
N ILE A 167 -7.79 -17.29 40.38
CA ILE A 167 -8.13 -17.59 39.01
C ILE A 167 -6.91 -18.23 38.33
N MET A 168 -7.11 -19.31 37.60
CA MET A 168 -6.08 -19.95 36.80
C MET A 168 -6.53 -20.06 35.35
N ILE A 169 -5.71 -19.56 34.44
CA ILE A 169 -5.90 -19.73 33.00
C ILE A 169 -4.92 -20.80 32.53
N SER A 170 -5.45 -21.83 31.87
CA SER A 170 -4.65 -22.89 31.27
C SER A 170 -4.65 -22.74 29.75
N VAL A 171 -3.45 -22.63 29.17
CA VAL A 171 -3.20 -22.44 27.75
C VAL A 171 -2.49 -23.68 27.21
N PRO A 172 -2.96 -24.32 26.12
CA PRO A 172 -2.29 -25.47 25.54
C PRO A 172 -0.81 -25.17 25.23
N ALA A 173 0.09 -26.04 25.69
CA ALA A 173 1.51 -25.97 25.42
C ALA A 173 1.91 -27.00 24.35
N PRO A 174 2.97 -26.74 23.58
CA PRO A 174 3.61 -27.78 22.77
C PRO A 174 4.16 -28.89 23.66
N THR A 175 4.41 -30.05 23.08
CA THR A 175 4.89 -31.21 23.87
C THR A 175 6.33 -31.05 24.34
N SER A 176 7.13 -30.20 23.71
CA SER A 176 8.47 -29.84 24.10
C SER A 176 8.77 -28.38 23.83
N ASP A 177 9.71 -27.82 24.58
CA ASP A 177 10.27 -26.47 24.39
C ASP A 177 9.24 -25.32 24.24
N GLY A 178 8.20 -25.35 25.06
CA GLY A 178 7.13 -24.35 25.02
C GLY A 178 7.52 -22.99 25.62
N ASN A 179 8.82 -22.70 25.79
CA ASN A 179 9.31 -21.45 26.39
C ASN A 179 10.63 -20.97 25.77
N ASP A 180 10.94 -21.37 24.54
CA ASP A 180 12.19 -21.06 23.84
C ASP A 180 12.07 -19.89 22.84
N SER A 181 10.92 -19.26 22.79
CA SER A 181 10.60 -18.17 21.86
C SER A 181 10.37 -18.61 20.42
N LEU A 182 10.42 -19.89 20.14
CA LEU A 182 10.21 -20.46 18.83
C LEU A 182 8.85 -21.16 18.75
N PRO A 183 8.17 -21.12 17.61
CA PRO A 183 6.86 -21.77 17.46
C PRO A 183 6.91 -23.31 17.57
N ILE A 184 8.06 -23.91 17.31
CA ILE A 184 8.32 -25.37 17.52
C ILE A 184 9.81 -25.58 17.78
N SER A 185 10.14 -26.53 18.65
CA SER A 185 11.52 -26.96 18.84
C SER A 185 12.06 -27.80 17.67
N ALA A 186 13.38 -27.82 17.55
CA ALA A 186 14.09 -28.49 16.48
C ALA A 186 13.86 -30.02 16.37
N ALA A 187 13.40 -30.67 17.41
CA ALA A 187 13.41 -32.14 17.49
C ALA A 187 12.07 -32.81 17.17
N THR A 188 10.94 -32.10 17.23
CA THR A 188 9.64 -32.71 17.08
C THR A 188 8.66 -31.77 16.36
N VAL A 189 8.19 -32.24 15.27
CA VAL A 189 7.11 -31.68 14.54
C VAL A 189 5.81 -31.79 15.36
N GLN A 190 5.52 -30.80 16.17
CA GLN A 190 4.32 -30.85 16.99
C GLN A 190 3.62 -29.49 16.94
N ALA A 191 2.55 -29.51 16.21
CA ALA A 191 1.49 -28.58 16.45
C ALA A 191 0.86 -28.97 17.78
N GLY A 192 0.70 -28.09 18.66
CA GLY A 192 0.04 -28.51 19.87
C GLY A 192 -0.26 -27.41 20.83
N GLY A 193 0.34 -26.26 20.69
CA GLY A 193 0.12 -25.22 21.68
C GLY A 193 0.93 -23.96 21.43
N PHE A 194 0.76 -23.04 22.34
CA PHE A 194 1.41 -21.73 22.34
C PHE A 194 2.78 -21.84 23.04
N ASP A 195 3.75 -21.05 22.58
CA ASP A 195 4.99 -20.87 23.29
C ASP A 195 4.94 -19.61 24.15
N THR A 196 5.48 -19.68 25.36
CA THR A 196 5.44 -18.59 26.34
C THR A 196 6.57 -17.57 26.17
N ASN A 197 7.50 -17.79 25.27
CA ASN A 197 8.54 -16.84 24.89
C ASN A 197 9.36 -16.30 26.08
N GLY A 198 9.68 -17.16 27.04
CA GLY A 198 10.41 -16.74 28.24
C GLY A 198 9.60 -15.88 29.21
N MET A 199 8.29 -15.94 29.17
CA MET A 199 7.42 -15.20 30.10
C MET A 199 7.70 -15.52 31.56
N THR A 200 7.35 -14.52 32.39
CA THR A 200 7.30 -14.64 33.85
C THR A 200 5.93 -14.19 34.34
N ASN A 201 5.70 -14.26 35.65
CA ASN A 201 4.46 -13.74 36.27
C ASN A 201 4.18 -12.28 35.90
N ALA A 202 5.23 -11.47 35.66
CA ALA A 202 5.09 -10.05 35.29
C ALA A 202 4.40 -9.84 33.92
N ASN A 203 4.35 -10.87 33.06
CA ASN A 203 3.71 -10.81 31.76
C ASN A 203 2.21 -11.14 31.79
N THR A 204 1.64 -11.20 33.02
CA THR A 204 0.23 -11.44 33.26
C THR A 204 -0.42 -10.21 33.85
N THR A 205 -1.51 -9.73 33.25
CA THR A 205 -2.36 -8.69 33.83
C THR A 205 -3.60 -9.34 34.42
N CYS A 206 -3.70 -9.29 35.75
CA CYS A 206 -4.82 -9.83 36.49
C CYS A 206 -6.03 -8.88 36.49
N PRO A 207 -7.27 -9.41 36.68
CA PRO A 207 -8.43 -8.57 36.95
C PRO A 207 -8.24 -7.67 38.18
N GLY A 208 -9.03 -6.60 38.26
CA GLY A 208 -8.98 -5.69 39.44
C GLY A 208 -9.20 -6.45 40.76
N GLY A 209 -8.39 -6.17 41.78
CA GLY A 209 -8.40 -6.88 43.04
C GLY A 209 -7.60 -8.18 43.10
N PHE A 210 -7.05 -8.61 41.96
CA PHE A 210 -6.17 -9.78 41.89
C PHE A 210 -4.71 -9.39 41.60
N THR A 211 -3.80 -10.24 42.04
CA THR A 211 -2.36 -10.07 41.80
C THR A 211 -1.78 -11.34 41.12
N ALA A 212 -0.90 -11.16 40.14
CA ALA A 212 -0.20 -12.28 39.50
C ALA A 212 0.63 -13.04 40.53
N SER A 213 0.46 -14.36 40.59
CA SER A 213 1.08 -15.17 41.63
C SER A 213 2.01 -16.26 41.07
N THR A 214 1.51 -17.11 40.19
CA THR A 214 2.26 -18.25 39.69
C THR A 214 2.10 -18.38 38.20
N PHE A 215 3.22 -18.57 37.51
CA PHE A 215 3.29 -19.00 36.14
C PHE A 215 4.06 -20.34 36.08
N THR A 216 3.50 -21.29 35.38
CA THR A 216 4.14 -22.58 35.14
C THR A 216 4.17 -22.91 33.68
N THR A 217 5.34 -23.15 33.13
CA THR A 217 5.51 -23.61 31.76
C THR A 217 5.01 -25.05 31.62
N GLY A 218 4.12 -25.29 30.65
CA GLY A 218 3.64 -26.63 30.34
C GLY A 218 4.70 -27.44 29.57
N THR A 219 4.77 -28.72 29.83
CA THR A 219 5.65 -29.67 29.12
C THR A 219 4.95 -31.04 28.99
N GLY A 220 5.32 -31.80 27.96
CA GLY A 220 4.80 -33.15 27.80
C GLY A 220 3.29 -33.25 27.58
N GLY A 221 2.68 -32.22 27.01
CA GLY A 221 1.23 -32.14 26.79
C GLY A 221 0.45 -31.52 27.96
N ALA A 222 1.09 -31.17 29.05
CA ALA A 222 0.50 -30.37 30.12
C ALA A 222 0.40 -28.89 29.66
N PRO A 223 -0.69 -28.18 29.97
CA PRO A 223 -0.84 -26.78 29.57
C PRO A 223 0.09 -25.83 30.36
N HIS A 224 0.40 -24.70 29.78
CA HIS A 224 0.89 -23.56 30.56
C HIS A 224 -0.20 -23.08 31.50
N THR A 225 0.16 -22.72 32.73
CA THR A 225 -0.79 -22.17 33.70
C THR A 225 -0.35 -20.79 34.18
N PHE A 226 -1.31 -19.86 34.19
CA PHE A 226 -1.16 -18.49 34.67
C PHE A 226 -2.15 -18.25 35.78
N THR A 227 -1.72 -17.84 36.95
CA THR A 227 -2.57 -17.72 38.13
C THR A 227 -2.54 -16.31 38.71
N CYS A 228 -3.71 -15.81 39.08
CA CYS A 228 -3.92 -14.57 39.80
C CYS A 228 -4.62 -14.85 41.13
N ASN A 229 -4.04 -14.41 42.24
CA ASN A 229 -4.64 -14.54 43.57
C ASN A 229 -5.54 -13.36 43.88
N ASN A 230 -6.68 -13.61 44.44
CA ASN A 230 -7.60 -12.61 44.96
C ASN A 230 -7.02 -11.99 46.26
N ALA A 231 -6.47 -10.80 46.14
CA ALA A 231 -5.95 -10.02 47.26
C ALA A 231 -7.01 -9.03 47.83
N GLY A 232 -8.13 -8.90 47.16
CA GLY A 232 -9.24 -8.06 47.52
C GLY A 232 -10.27 -8.75 48.40
N GLY A 233 -11.50 -8.27 48.35
CA GLY A 233 -12.65 -8.89 49.02
C GLY A 233 -13.24 -10.06 48.18
N ASN A 234 -14.27 -10.70 48.71
CA ASN A 234 -15.00 -11.71 47.98
C ASN A 234 -15.54 -11.16 46.66
N VAL A 235 -15.33 -11.89 45.57
CA VAL A 235 -15.88 -11.57 44.23
C VAL A 235 -17.22 -12.29 44.09
N PRO A 236 -18.33 -11.57 43.92
CA PRO A 236 -19.63 -12.18 43.85
C PRO A 236 -19.88 -12.87 42.53
N PRO A 237 -20.88 -13.76 42.43
CA PRO A 237 -21.38 -14.27 41.15
C PRO A 237 -21.82 -13.13 40.23
N GLY A 238 -21.62 -13.28 38.91
CA GLY A 238 -21.94 -12.27 37.90
C GLY A 238 -20.87 -11.18 37.72
N ALA A 239 -19.73 -11.27 38.40
CA ALA A 239 -18.62 -10.35 38.17
C ALA A 239 -17.94 -10.63 36.82
N ASN A 240 -17.73 -9.58 36.02
CA ASN A 240 -16.99 -9.64 34.79
C ASN A 240 -15.49 -9.56 35.06
N LEU A 241 -14.74 -10.58 34.73
CA LEU A 241 -13.30 -10.67 34.94
C LEU A 241 -12.59 -10.76 33.60
N SER A 242 -11.51 -9.99 33.44
CA SER A 242 -10.65 -10.01 32.27
C SER A 242 -9.21 -10.29 32.69
N PHE A 243 -8.63 -11.29 32.09
CA PHE A 243 -7.30 -11.80 32.36
C PHE A 243 -6.46 -11.70 31.08
N VAL A 244 -5.32 -11.00 31.10
CA VAL A 244 -4.49 -10.80 29.91
C VAL A 244 -3.13 -11.46 30.12
N ILE A 245 -2.73 -12.31 29.17
CA ILE A 245 -1.44 -12.99 29.10
C ILE A 245 -0.65 -12.35 27.97
N GLY A 246 0.64 -12.07 28.21
CA GLY A 246 1.53 -11.55 27.18
C GLY A 246 1.55 -10.04 27.04
N ASN A 247 1.32 -9.28 28.13
CA ASN A 247 1.25 -7.81 28.11
C ASN A 247 2.56 -7.10 27.71
N THR A 248 3.72 -7.72 27.98
CA THR A 248 5.05 -7.16 27.66
C THR A 248 5.83 -8.10 26.73
N ILE A 249 5.84 -9.39 27.03
CA ILE A 249 6.37 -10.45 26.16
C ILE A 249 5.16 -11.20 25.63
N GLY A 250 4.96 -11.19 24.29
CA GLY A 250 3.79 -11.79 23.67
C GLY A 250 3.82 -13.32 23.69
N LEU A 251 2.67 -13.95 23.87
CA LEU A 251 2.46 -15.39 23.68
C LEU A 251 2.67 -15.71 22.19
N VAL A 252 3.55 -16.67 21.87
CA VAL A 252 3.81 -17.06 20.49
C VAL A 252 2.76 -18.05 20.03
N ASN A 253 2.13 -17.77 18.92
CA ASN A 253 1.13 -18.63 18.31
C ASN A 253 1.76 -19.91 17.75
N PRO A 254 1.05 -21.05 17.80
CA PRO A 254 1.50 -22.27 17.16
C PRO A 254 1.60 -22.12 15.65
N PRO A 255 2.42 -22.93 14.98
CA PRO A 255 2.37 -23.09 13.53
C PRO A 255 1.19 -23.99 13.14
N PRO A 256 0.85 -24.12 11.84
CA PRO A 256 -0.17 -25.03 11.38
C PRO A 256 0.07 -26.47 11.83
N THR A 257 -1.02 -27.19 12.13
CA THR A 257 -0.94 -28.61 12.51
C THR A 257 -0.29 -29.44 11.40
N ILE A 258 0.60 -30.34 11.81
CA ILE A 258 1.34 -31.24 10.91
C ILE A 258 0.37 -32.19 10.18
N GLY A 259 0.79 -32.56 8.96
CA GLY A 259 0.02 -33.48 8.13
C GLY A 259 -1.16 -32.84 7.39
N ARG A 260 -1.30 -31.53 7.42
CA ARG A 260 -2.27 -30.84 6.57
C ARG A 260 -2.01 -31.12 5.11
N THR A 261 -3.02 -31.62 4.43
CA THR A 261 -3.04 -31.75 2.98
C THR A 261 -3.39 -30.42 2.33
N SER A 262 -3.18 -30.28 1.02
CA SER A 262 -3.57 -29.08 0.26
C SER A 262 -5.07 -28.73 0.42
N GLY A 263 -5.92 -29.71 0.65
CA GLY A 263 -7.36 -29.50 0.90
C GLY A 263 -7.71 -28.96 2.29
N GLN A 264 -6.74 -28.91 3.20
CA GLN A 264 -6.92 -28.37 4.55
C GLN A 264 -6.35 -26.94 4.71
N ARG A 265 -5.98 -26.32 3.61
CA ARG A 265 -5.52 -24.93 3.59
C ARG A 265 -6.65 -23.99 4.02
N GLY A 266 -6.32 -23.01 4.86
CA GLY A 266 -7.29 -22.07 5.40
C GLY A 266 -8.21 -22.64 6.47
N VAL A 267 -8.01 -23.90 6.89
CA VAL A 267 -8.73 -24.46 8.04
C VAL A 267 -8.01 -24.04 9.31
N ALA A 268 -8.74 -23.41 10.23
CA ALA A 268 -8.20 -22.98 11.50
C ALA A 268 -7.89 -24.18 12.43
N ASP A 269 -6.79 -24.11 13.14
CA ASP A 269 -6.52 -24.96 14.29
C ASP A 269 -7.22 -24.40 15.52
N ILE A 270 -7.98 -25.23 16.23
CA ILE A 270 -8.78 -24.81 17.37
C ILE A 270 -8.08 -25.22 18.65
N TYR A 271 -7.78 -24.25 19.49
CA TYR A 271 -7.15 -24.42 20.79
C TYR A 271 -8.16 -24.13 21.90
N THR A 272 -8.18 -24.99 22.92
CA THR A 272 -9.06 -24.82 24.08
C THR A 272 -8.30 -24.15 25.21
N ILE A 273 -8.73 -22.97 25.59
CA ILE A 273 -8.25 -22.24 26.76
C ILE A 273 -9.21 -22.52 27.92
N THR A 274 -8.71 -22.90 29.07
CA THR A 274 -9.54 -23.15 30.26
C THR A 274 -9.32 -22.04 31.27
N ALA A 275 -10.39 -21.45 31.76
CA ALA A 275 -10.37 -20.60 32.96
C ALA A 275 -11.01 -21.37 34.12
N ALA A 276 -10.34 -21.41 35.25
CA ALA A 276 -10.82 -22.07 36.45
C ALA A 276 -10.65 -21.15 37.67
N THR A 277 -11.58 -21.20 38.60
CA THR A 277 -11.50 -20.46 39.87
C THR A 277 -11.41 -21.43 41.04
N TYR A 278 -10.63 -21.05 42.05
CA TYR A 278 -10.34 -21.88 43.22
C TYR A 278 -10.56 -21.15 44.52
N SER A 279 -10.89 -21.89 45.58
CA SER A 279 -11.11 -21.35 46.91
C SER A 279 -9.81 -20.93 47.61
N GLY A 280 -8.64 -21.41 47.14
CA GLY A 280 -7.33 -21.08 47.68
C GLY A 280 -6.40 -20.43 46.69
N ALA A 281 -5.27 -19.93 47.15
CA ALA A 281 -4.26 -19.27 46.32
C ALA A 281 -3.56 -20.24 45.36
N ALA A 282 -3.02 -19.70 44.28
CA ALA A 282 -2.20 -20.40 43.30
C ALA A 282 -2.84 -21.67 42.70
N GLY A 283 -4.15 -21.68 42.51
CA GLY A 283 -4.88 -22.82 41.99
C GLY A 283 -5.12 -23.95 43.02
N ALA A 284 -4.90 -23.66 44.29
CA ALA A 284 -5.12 -24.65 45.34
C ALA A 284 -6.54 -24.59 45.93
N GLY A 285 -6.84 -25.59 46.75
CA GLY A 285 -8.16 -25.69 47.40
C GLY A 285 -9.21 -26.34 46.48
N THR A 286 -10.47 -26.01 46.73
CA THR A 286 -11.59 -26.57 45.97
C THR A 286 -11.76 -25.82 44.68
N LEU A 287 -11.92 -26.52 43.57
CA LEU A 287 -12.37 -25.97 42.29
C LEU A 287 -13.81 -25.45 42.50
N LEU A 288 -14.02 -24.18 42.23
CA LEU A 288 -15.32 -23.52 42.37
C LEU A 288 -16.12 -23.60 41.07
N GLU A 289 -15.44 -23.29 39.98
CA GLU A 289 -16.01 -23.29 38.63
C GLU A 289 -14.90 -23.36 37.59
N ASP A 290 -15.23 -23.86 36.41
CA ASP A 290 -14.35 -23.81 35.24
C ASP A 290 -15.15 -23.57 33.95
N ILE A 291 -14.45 -23.08 32.93
CA ILE A 291 -15.00 -22.90 31.60
C ILE A 291 -13.94 -23.14 30.54
N GLN A 292 -14.37 -23.71 29.44
CA GLN A 292 -13.56 -23.87 28.23
C GLN A 292 -13.95 -22.85 27.17
N MET A 293 -12.96 -22.07 26.76
CA MET A 293 -13.06 -21.10 25.65
C MET A 293 -12.25 -21.62 24.48
N LYS A 294 -12.67 -21.29 23.27
CA LYS A 294 -11.93 -21.70 22.08
C LYS A 294 -11.36 -20.48 21.38
N THR A 295 -10.09 -20.58 20.97
CA THR A 295 -9.43 -19.63 20.11
C THR A 295 -8.87 -20.34 18.89
N ALA A 296 -8.82 -19.65 17.76
CA ALA A 296 -8.42 -20.26 16.49
C ALA A 296 -7.50 -19.30 15.74
N PRO A 297 -6.17 -19.42 15.93
CA PRO A 297 -5.25 -18.75 15.03
C PRO A 297 -5.39 -19.29 13.61
N VAL A 298 -5.24 -18.42 12.62
CA VAL A 298 -5.47 -18.70 11.19
C VAL A 298 -4.25 -18.35 10.36
N GLU A 299 -4.14 -18.99 9.20
CA GLU A 299 -3.11 -18.60 8.21
C GLU A 299 -3.41 -17.20 7.70
N GLY A 300 -2.35 -16.42 7.46
CA GLY A 300 -2.48 -15.10 6.82
C GLY A 300 -2.85 -15.23 5.35
N VAL A 301 -3.42 -14.18 4.79
CA VAL A 301 -3.71 -14.06 3.35
C VAL A 301 -2.87 -12.91 2.80
N LEU A 302 -1.97 -13.21 1.87
CA LEU A 302 -1.24 -12.18 1.14
C LEU A 302 -2.12 -11.61 0.03
N VAL A 303 -2.36 -10.31 0.09
CA VAL A 303 -2.99 -9.56 -1.01
C VAL A 303 -1.94 -8.68 -1.63
N SER A 304 -1.70 -8.85 -2.93
CA SER A 304 -0.73 -8.06 -3.70
C SER A 304 -1.40 -7.45 -4.92
N ALA A 305 -0.92 -6.28 -5.32
CA ALA A 305 -1.31 -5.63 -6.56
C ALA A 305 -0.07 -5.00 -7.20
N THR A 306 -0.02 -5.03 -8.52
CA THR A 306 0.95 -4.30 -9.32
C THR A 306 0.21 -3.17 -10.02
N VAL A 307 0.78 -1.97 -9.97
CA VAL A 307 0.26 -0.82 -10.70
C VAL A 307 1.14 -0.64 -11.93
N ASP A 308 0.52 -0.66 -13.11
CA ASP A 308 1.24 -0.46 -14.37
C ASP A 308 1.73 0.98 -14.49
N GLU A 309 2.87 1.15 -15.13
CA GLU A 309 3.46 2.43 -15.47
C GLU A 309 2.65 3.13 -16.56
N THR A 310 2.33 4.40 -16.34
CA THR A 310 1.51 5.18 -17.29
C THR A 310 2.10 6.54 -17.56
N LEU A 311 2.07 6.95 -18.84
CA LEU A 311 2.31 8.31 -19.28
C LEU A 311 1.27 8.67 -20.35
N GLN A 312 0.58 9.79 -20.14
CA GLN A 312 -0.23 10.44 -21.15
C GLN A 312 0.32 11.83 -21.38
N PHE A 313 0.70 12.13 -22.62
CA PHE A 313 1.13 13.45 -23.06
C PHE A 313 0.24 13.92 -24.20
N THR A 314 -0.28 15.13 -24.10
CA THR A 314 -1.13 15.73 -25.13
C THR A 314 -0.65 17.14 -25.47
N VAL A 315 -0.74 17.45 -26.75
CA VAL A 315 -0.62 18.80 -27.30
C VAL A 315 -1.99 19.23 -27.78
N ALA A 316 -2.48 20.36 -27.31
CA ALA A 316 -3.77 20.91 -27.72
C ALA A 316 -3.57 22.26 -28.40
N GLY A 317 -4.36 22.51 -29.44
CA GLY A 317 -4.46 23.82 -30.05
C GLY A 317 -5.20 24.80 -29.12
N TYR A 318 -5.00 26.07 -29.38
CA TYR A 318 -5.64 27.17 -28.68
C TYR A 318 -6.36 28.08 -29.69
N ALA A 319 -7.64 28.32 -29.47
CA ALA A 319 -8.45 29.19 -30.34
C ALA A 319 -8.10 30.66 -30.07
N ALA A 320 -8.01 31.45 -31.12
CA ALA A 320 -8.02 32.89 -31.01
C ALA A 320 -9.30 33.36 -30.29
N GLY A 321 -9.17 34.37 -29.43
CA GLY A 321 -10.31 34.84 -28.64
C GLY A 321 -9.94 35.78 -27.52
N ALA A 322 -10.89 36.10 -26.66
CA ALA A 322 -10.77 37.10 -25.59
C ALA A 322 -9.93 36.67 -24.36
N ASN A 323 -9.03 35.76 -24.51
CA ASN A 323 -8.21 35.27 -23.41
C ASN A 323 -6.79 35.85 -23.43
N THR A 324 -6.31 36.20 -22.26
CA THR A 324 -4.90 36.59 -22.04
C THR A 324 -4.07 35.34 -21.77
N ARG A 325 -2.96 35.16 -22.50
CA ARG A 325 -1.97 34.13 -22.28
C ARG A 325 -0.58 34.73 -22.37
N CYS A 326 0.32 34.29 -21.51
CA CYS A 326 1.67 34.86 -21.37
C CYS A 326 1.65 36.41 -21.33
N GLY A 327 0.69 36.97 -20.62
CA GLY A 327 0.51 38.42 -20.51
C GLY A 327 -0.06 39.13 -21.73
N LEU A 328 -0.42 38.42 -22.80
CA LEU A 328 -0.85 38.97 -24.07
C LEU A 328 -2.32 38.65 -24.33
N ALA A 329 -3.05 39.62 -24.87
CA ALA A 329 -4.47 39.47 -25.24
C ALA A 329 -4.59 38.84 -26.63
N HIS A 330 -5.11 37.63 -26.72
CA HIS A 330 -5.33 36.90 -27.98
C HIS A 330 -6.73 37.14 -28.59
N THR A 331 -7.24 38.38 -28.56
CA THR A 331 -8.59 38.73 -28.96
C THR A 331 -8.89 38.46 -30.45
N ALA A 332 -7.86 38.52 -31.28
CA ALA A 332 -7.97 38.19 -32.70
C ALA A 332 -6.77 37.35 -33.19
N GLY A 333 -5.99 36.81 -32.28
CA GLY A 333 -4.74 36.10 -32.54
C GLY A 333 -4.88 34.84 -33.38
N ILE A 334 -3.81 34.11 -33.52
CA ILE A 334 -3.71 32.91 -34.34
C ILE A 334 -4.41 31.73 -33.66
N THR A 335 -5.37 31.07 -34.33
CA THR A 335 -5.91 29.79 -33.88
C THR A 335 -4.93 28.68 -34.25
N THR A 336 -4.45 27.94 -33.26
CA THR A 336 -3.57 26.80 -33.43
C THR A 336 -4.34 25.47 -33.34
N THR A 337 -3.72 24.40 -33.80
CA THR A 337 -4.17 23.02 -33.59
C THR A 337 -3.09 22.25 -32.85
N ALA A 338 -3.33 20.99 -32.52
CA ALA A 338 -2.33 20.12 -31.91
C ALA A 338 -1.05 19.97 -32.76
N THR A 339 -1.15 20.17 -34.08
CA THR A 339 -0.08 19.89 -35.04
C THR A 339 0.27 21.06 -35.93
N SER A 340 -0.27 22.26 -35.68
CA SER A 340 -0.04 23.42 -36.54
C SER A 340 -0.15 24.74 -35.79
N VAL A 341 0.80 25.61 -36.08
CA VAL A 341 0.83 27.03 -35.70
C VAL A 341 0.87 27.86 -36.99
N PRO A 342 -0.30 28.20 -37.58
CA PRO A 342 -0.40 28.83 -38.89
C PRO A 342 -0.28 30.36 -38.75
N TRP A 343 0.89 30.94 -38.99
CA TRP A 343 1.13 32.38 -38.92
C TRP A 343 0.39 33.19 -40.00
N ASN A 344 -0.16 32.54 -41.02
CA ASN A 344 -0.80 33.19 -42.16
C ASN A 344 0.15 34.19 -42.87
N ILE A 345 -0.30 35.39 -43.12
CA ILE A 345 0.50 36.44 -43.77
C ILE A 345 1.11 37.34 -42.72
N LEU A 346 2.43 37.27 -42.58
CA LEU A 346 3.22 38.19 -41.76
C LEU A 346 3.56 39.43 -42.59
N SER A 347 3.44 40.59 -41.99
CA SER A 347 3.88 41.88 -42.56
C SER A 347 4.86 42.54 -41.59
N SER A 348 5.69 43.47 -42.09
CA SER A 348 6.50 44.30 -41.21
C SER A 348 5.57 45.14 -40.30
N GLY A 349 5.86 45.15 -39.02
CA GLY A 349 5.06 45.74 -37.98
C GLY A 349 4.36 44.67 -37.12
N TYR A 350 4.83 44.56 -35.90
CA TYR A 350 4.30 43.66 -34.91
C TYR A 350 2.88 44.01 -34.47
N THR A 351 2.00 43.04 -34.48
CA THR A 351 0.69 43.13 -33.82
C THR A 351 0.40 41.82 -33.09
N ILE A 352 -0.16 41.87 -31.89
CA ILE A 352 -0.51 40.70 -31.11
C ILE A 352 -1.33 39.70 -31.92
N ASP A 353 -2.28 40.19 -32.71
CA ASP A 353 -3.22 39.41 -33.49
C ASP A 353 -2.59 38.52 -34.57
N LYS A 354 -1.38 38.87 -35.01
CA LYS A 354 -0.69 38.19 -36.12
C LYS A 354 0.63 37.53 -35.73
N ASN A 355 1.20 37.98 -34.62
CA ASN A 355 2.57 37.67 -34.23
C ASN A 355 2.64 36.80 -32.97
N GLU A 356 1.48 36.46 -32.38
CA GLU A 356 1.39 35.64 -31.16
C GLU A 356 0.47 34.43 -31.38
N ALA A 357 0.89 33.26 -30.90
CA ALA A 357 0.13 32.01 -30.98
C ALA A 357 0.36 31.17 -29.73
N VAL A 358 -0.57 30.28 -29.42
CA VAL A 358 -0.49 29.47 -28.18
C VAL A 358 -0.86 28.02 -28.47
N GLN A 359 -0.13 27.09 -27.87
CA GLN A 359 -0.54 25.68 -27.69
C GLN A 359 -0.50 25.34 -26.21
N GLN A 360 -1.23 24.30 -25.82
CA GLN A 360 -1.23 23.76 -24.47
C GLN A 360 -0.62 22.37 -24.45
N LEU A 361 0.33 22.16 -23.58
CA LEU A 361 0.90 20.85 -23.27
C LEU A 361 0.27 20.34 -21.97
N THR A 362 -0.09 19.05 -21.92
CA THR A 362 -0.65 18.44 -20.71
C THR A 362 -0.03 17.07 -20.49
N VAL A 363 0.39 16.79 -19.24
CA VAL A 363 0.97 15.53 -18.82
C VAL A 363 0.18 14.92 -17.67
N THR A 364 -0.06 13.62 -17.75
CA THR A 364 -0.52 12.77 -16.65
C THR A 364 0.40 11.56 -16.55
N THR A 365 0.96 11.30 -15.39
CA THR A 365 1.83 10.14 -15.16
C THR A 365 1.79 9.69 -13.70
N ASN A 366 1.94 8.39 -13.46
CA ASN A 366 2.16 7.82 -12.14
C ASN A 366 3.64 7.52 -11.85
N ALA A 367 4.56 8.03 -12.67
CA ALA A 367 6.00 7.85 -12.50
C ALA A 367 6.48 8.44 -11.17
N SER A 368 7.14 7.62 -10.34
CA SER A 368 7.58 8.01 -9.00
C SER A 368 8.67 9.07 -9.00
N GLY A 369 9.51 9.12 -10.06
CA GLY A 369 10.52 10.14 -10.31
C GLY A 369 10.03 11.28 -11.20
N GLY A 370 8.72 11.31 -11.52
CA GLY A 370 8.11 12.38 -12.30
C GLY A 370 8.35 12.28 -13.80
N TYR A 371 8.44 13.42 -14.45
CA TYR A 371 8.57 13.50 -15.90
C TYR A 371 9.31 14.76 -16.34
N LYS A 372 9.75 14.75 -17.59
CA LYS A 372 10.28 15.91 -18.30
C LYS A 372 9.69 15.98 -19.71
N VAL A 373 9.39 17.20 -20.17
CA VAL A 373 8.99 17.47 -21.56
C VAL A 373 10.01 18.37 -22.20
N TYR A 374 10.53 17.94 -23.33
CA TYR A 374 11.50 18.65 -24.14
C TYR A 374 10.87 19.12 -25.45
N ALA A 375 11.38 20.21 -25.99
CA ALA A 375 11.07 20.66 -27.34
C ALA A 375 12.35 20.96 -28.11
N GLU A 376 12.32 20.59 -29.36
CA GLU A 376 13.38 20.93 -30.32
C GLU A 376 12.77 21.36 -31.65
N GLU A 377 13.40 22.26 -32.36
CA GLU A 377 13.10 22.53 -33.75
C GLU A 377 14.10 21.83 -34.68
N ASN A 378 13.69 21.50 -35.90
CA ASN A 378 14.56 20.83 -36.85
C ASN A 378 15.60 21.76 -37.48
N ASP A 379 15.30 23.02 -37.52
CA ASP A 379 16.08 24.16 -38.03
C ASP A 379 15.24 25.42 -37.81
N GLN A 380 15.82 26.60 -37.93
CA GLN A 380 15.07 27.85 -38.00
C GLN A 380 14.07 27.85 -39.16
N MET A 381 13.13 28.80 -39.19
CA MET A 381 12.09 28.81 -40.24
C MET A 381 12.69 29.20 -41.60
N GLY A 382 12.95 28.23 -42.45
CA GLY A 382 13.50 28.43 -43.79
C GLY A 382 12.49 28.79 -44.84
N LEU A 383 12.84 29.64 -45.81
CA LEU A 383 12.06 29.93 -47.01
C LEU A 383 11.91 28.65 -47.81
N GLU A 384 10.67 28.22 -48.07
CA GLU A 384 10.37 26.95 -48.73
C GLU A 384 11.02 25.71 -48.08
N GLY A 385 11.36 25.81 -46.77
CA GLY A 385 12.01 24.77 -46.02
C GLY A 385 13.50 24.63 -46.30
N ASN A 386 14.14 25.63 -46.87
CA ASN A 386 15.59 25.68 -47.03
C ASN A 386 16.30 25.58 -45.68
N THR A 387 17.42 24.90 -45.62
CA THR A 387 18.28 24.83 -44.45
C THR A 387 18.83 26.22 -44.14
N CYS A 388 18.70 26.64 -42.91
CA CYS A 388 19.29 27.89 -42.43
C CYS A 388 20.74 27.64 -42.04
N THR A 389 21.64 28.47 -42.59
CA THR A 389 23.06 28.37 -42.27
C THR A 389 23.37 29.21 -41.01
N GLY A 390 23.96 28.61 -40.04
CA GLY A 390 24.38 29.20 -38.78
C GLY A 390 24.49 28.08 -37.75
N THR A 391 25.50 28.15 -36.93
CA THR A 391 25.61 27.29 -35.76
C THR A 391 25.10 28.08 -34.59
N VAL A 392 24.39 27.47 -33.71
CA VAL A 392 23.94 27.96 -32.39
C VAL A 392 23.64 29.45 -32.35
N PRO A 393 22.45 29.85 -32.00
CA PRO A 393 22.11 31.28 -31.85
C PRO A 393 23.07 31.95 -30.86
N SER A 394 24.07 32.59 -31.35
CA SER A 394 24.89 33.54 -30.60
C SER A 394 24.50 34.94 -31.00
N ALA A 395 24.76 35.93 -30.14
CA ALA A 395 24.41 37.34 -30.33
C ALA A 395 24.95 37.98 -31.64
N GLY A 396 25.53 37.24 -32.54
CA GLY A 396 26.03 37.67 -33.85
C GLY A 396 25.42 37.01 -35.05
N GLU A 397 24.55 35.99 -34.86
CA GLU A 397 23.94 35.26 -35.97
C GLU A 397 22.67 35.92 -36.54
N TYR A 398 22.22 36.97 -35.92
CA TYR A 398 20.98 37.65 -36.27
C TYR A 398 21.21 38.80 -37.26
N THR A 399 21.57 38.48 -38.47
CA THR A 399 21.51 39.47 -39.55
C THR A 399 20.13 39.36 -40.20
N PHE A 400 19.15 39.95 -39.56
CA PHE A 400 17.79 39.98 -40.09
C PHE A 400 17.75 40.67 -41.46
N GLY A 401 16.94 40.09 -42.34
CA GLY A 401 16.71 40.65 -43.68
C GLY A 401 17.79 40.33 -44.70
N THR A 402 18.77 39.53 -44.36
CA THR A 402 19.75 38.96 -45.30
C THR A 402 19.67 37.44 -45.22
N GLY A 403 19.03 36.81 -46.18
CA GLY A 403 18.93 35.38 -46.24
C GLY A 403 17.50 34.85 -46.20
N ASN A 404 17.37 33.57 -46.45
CA ASN A 404 16.11 32.91 -46.68
C ASN A 404 15.52 32.29 -45.37
N CYS A 405 15.82 32.87 -44.19
CA CYS A 405 15.37 32.34 -42.91
C CYS A 405 14.76 33.43 -42.02
N ILE A 406 13.68 33.08 -41.34
CA ILE A 406 13.23 33.76 -40.12
C ILE A 406 13.98 33.11 -38.98
N ARG A 407 14.90 33.83 -38.39
CA ARG A 407 15.81 33.32 -37.37
C ARG A 407 15.18 33.41 -35.99
N ASP A 408 15.81 32.78 -35.05
CA ASP A 408 15.43 32.88 -33.63
C ASP A 408 15.73 34.28 -33.08
N PRO A 409 15.05 34.70 -31.99
CA PRO A 409 15.24 36.04 -31.43
C PRO A 409 16.64 36.16 -30.81
N GLY A 410 17.36 37.18 -31.23
CA GLY A 410 18.71 37.47 -30.71
C GLY A 410 18.79 38.76 -29.87
N VAL A 411 17.67 39.18 -29.33
CA VAL A 411 17.60 40.43 -28.56
C VAL A 411 18.08 40.23 -27.14
N GLY A 412 18.93 41.14 -26.69
CA GLY A 412 19.42 41.06 -25.31
C GLY A 412 20.23 39.80 -25.04
N SER A 413 19.80 39.03 -24.06
CA SER A 413 20.43 37.75 -23.66
C SER A 413 19.59 36.53 -24.06
N ILE A 414 18.57 36.68 -24.90
CA ILE A 414 17.72 35.55 -25.30
C ILE A 414 18.55 34.49 -26.03
N SER A 415 18.47 33.26 -25.53
CA SER A 415 19.09 32.09 -26.14
C SER A 415 18.20 30.83 -25.85
N HIS A 416 18.61 29.67 -26.32
CA HIS A 416 17.95 28.41 -25.96
C HIS A 416 18.19 28.07 -24.48
N THR A 417 19.26 28.55 -23.85
CA THR A 417 19.55 28.31 -22.43
C THR A 417 19.01 29.41 -21.52
N VAL A 418 18.92 30.66 -22.00
CA VAL A 418 18.60 31.83 -21.18
C VAL A 418 17.28 32.44 -21.61
N ALA A 419 16.33 32.51 -20.69
CA ALA A 419 15.14 33.30 -20.85
C ALA A 419 15.44 34.76 -20.57
N ALA A 420 15.09 35.65 -21.48
CA ALA A 420 15.26 37.06 -21.31
C ALA A 420 14.15 37.87 -22.01
N ASP A 421 14.07 39.16 -21.67
CA ASP A 421 13.02 40.04 -22.15
C ASP A 421 13.08 40.23 -23.68
N TRP A 422 12.00 39.90 -24.37
CA TRP A 422 11.80 40.21 -25.79
C TRP A 422 11.68 41.74 -26.03
N GLY A 423 11.37 42.50 -24.98
CA GLY A 423 11.23 43.94 -24.97
C GLY A 423 9.78 44.43 -24.90
N ALA A 424 9.62 45.56 -24.21
CA ALA A 424 8.32 46.26 -24.11
C ALA A 424 7.82 46.78 -25.47
N THR A 425 8.70 46.86 -26.47
CA THR A 425 8.38 47.22 -27.86
C THR A 425 8.72 46.04 -28.79
N PRO A 426 7.92 45.00 -28.80
CA PRO A 426 8.22 43.77 -29.58
C PRO A 426 8.44 44.04 -31.07
N GLY A 427 7.80 45.10 -31.63
CA GLY A 427 7.98 45.48 -33.01
C GLY A 427 9.39 45.93 -33.39
N SER A 428 10.24 46.20 -32.42
CA SER A 428 11.66 46.56 -32.65
C SER A 428 12.59 45.35 -32.66
N ASN A 429 12.09 44.18 -32.27
CA ASN A 429 12.83 42.94 -32.12
C ASN A 429 12.28 41.89 -33.08
N TYR A 430 13.13 41.11 -33.69
CA TYR A 430 12.78 40.16 -34.73
C TYR A 430 13.15 38.74 -34.32
N GLY A 431 12.51 37.76 -34.94
CA GLY A 431 12.78 36.33 -34.77
C GLY A 431 11.55 35.51 -34.41
N PHE A 432 11.77 34.21 -34.16
CA PHE A 432 10.79 33.23 -33.71
C PHE A 432 11.23 32.59 -32.40
N GLY A 433 10.41 32.64 -31.36
CA GLY A 433 10.71 32.08 -30.04
C GLY A 433 9.47 31.82 -29.23
N TYR A 434 9.63 31.51 -27.95
CA TYR A 434 8.51 31.15 -27.08
C TYR A 434 8.67 31.64 -25.65
N SER A 435 7.53 31.77 -24.98
CA SER A 435 7.40 31.95 -23.53
C SER A 435 6.55 30.83 -22.96
N LEU A 436 6.57 30.63 -21.64
CA LEU A 436 5.75 29.64 -20.96
C LEU A 436 4.83 30.29 -19.93
N GLU A 437 3.66 29.67 -19.73
CA GLU A 437 2.72 30.03 -18.67
C GLU A 437 2.17 28.75 -18.04
N ASN A 438 2.21 28.64 -16.71
CA ASN A 438 1.56 27.53 -16.02
C ASN A 438 0.04 27.64 -16.14
N ALA A 439 -0.61 26.64 -16.72
CA ALA A 439 -2.07 26.54 -16.80
C ALA A 439 -2.64 25.85 -15.57
N THR A 440 -2.03 24.72 -15.20
CA THR A 440 -2.27 24.00 -13.93
C THR A 440 -0.95 23.52 -13.38
N GLY A 441 -0.73 23.62 -12.07
CA GLY A 441 0.56 23.28 -11.46
C GLY A 441 1.61 24.39 -11.60
N THR A 442 2.89 24.02 -11.46
CA THR A 442 4.05 24.93 -11.48
C THR A 442 5.21 24.32 -12.28
N ASP A 443 4.90 23.51 -13.27
CA ASP A 443 5.86 22.62 -13.95
C ASP A 443 6.65 23.29 -15.07
N ALA A 444 6.27 24.52 -15.49
CA ALA A 444 7.02 25.27 -16.49
C ALA A 444 8.44 25.60 -15.98
N THR A 445 9.46 25.34 -16.80
CA THR A 445 10.88 25.57 -16.44
C THR A 445 11.22 27.06 -16.29
N PHE A 446 10.48 27.91 -16.96
CA PHE A 446 10.45 29.36 -16.76
C PHE A 446 9.04 29.86 -17.09
N VAL A 447 8.72 31.08 -16.68
CA VAL A 447 7.43 31.70 -17.02
C VAL A 447 7.69 33.07 -17.58
N TYR A 448 6.78 33.54 -18.44
CA TYR A 448 6.77 34.92 -18.89
C TYR A 448 6.73 35.85 -17.66
N ASN A 449 7.37 36.99 -17.76
CA ASN A 449 7.41 37.96 -16.67
C ASN A 449 6.12 38.81 -16.65
N THR A 450 5.44 38.85 -15.50
CA THR A 450 4.18 39.60 -15.33
C THR A 450 4.37 41.12 -15.13
N THR A 451 5.60 41.59 -15.05
CA THR A 451 5.93 43.00 -14.71
C THR A 451 6.20 43.91 -15.93
N GLY A 452 5.66 43.54 -17.10
CA GLY A 452 5.76 44.37 -18.32
C GLY A 452 6.92 44.00 -19.23
N VAL A 453 7.64 42.93 -18.94
CA VAL A 453 8.65 42.29 -19.77
C VAL A 453 8.16 40.91 -20.17
N HIS A 454 8.53 40.45 -21.35
CA HIS A 454 8.11 39.12 -21.85
C HIS A 454 9.35 38.26 -22.01
N ASP A 455 9.70 37.55 -20.91
CA ASP A 455 10.79 36.58 -20.94
C ASP A 455 10.48 35.47 -21.94
N SER A 456 11.38 35.31 -22.91
CA SER A 456 11.27 34.36 -24.00
C SER A 456 12.57 33.61 -24.16
N LYS A 457 12.48 32.39 -24.71
CA LYS A 457 13.62 31.57 -25.15
C LYS A 457 13.52 31.26 -26.63
N GLN A 458 14.66 30.88 -27.20
CA GLN A 458 14.72 30.16 -28.48
C GLN A 458 14.42 28.68 -28.24
N PHE A 459 13.97 27.97 -29.28
CA PHE A 459 13.95 26.50 -29.24
C PHE A 459 15.37 25.96 -29.39
N ALA A 460 15.64 24.79 -28.80
CA ALA A 460 16.87 24.07 -29.09
C ALA A 460 16.82 23.55 -30.53
N ASP A 461 17.89 23.74 -31.28
CA ASP A 461 17.95 23.43 -32.70
C ASP A 461 18.61 22.05 -32.92
N GLN A 462 17.94 21.18 -33.66
CA GLN A 462 18.46 19.84 -34.00
C GLN A 462 19.69 19.90 -34.92
N GLN A 463 19.84 20.98 -35.69
CA GLN A 463 20.99 21.20 -36.57
C GLN A 463 22.21 21.78 -35.84
N GLY A 464 21.99 22.29 -34.64
CA GLY A 464 23.01 22.88 -33.80
C GLY A 464 23.79 21.87 -32.95
N THR A 465 24.48 22.40 -31.95
CA THR A 465 25.21 21.60 -30.94
C THR A 465 24.39 21.38 -29.67
N GLU A 466 23.15 21.88 -29.63
CA GLU A 466 22.25 21.69 -28.50
C GLU A 466 21.83 20.23 -28.40
N ASP A 467 21.90 19.73 -27.19
CA ASP A 467 21.37 18.42 -26.86
C ASP A 467 19.86 18.51 -26.62
N LYS A 468 19.05 17.85 -27.42
CA LYS A 468 17.58 17.83 -27.30
C LYS A 468 17.06 17.35 -25.94
N TYR A 469 17.86 16.62 -25.21
CA TYR A 469 17.55 16.16 -23.85
C TYR A 469 18.28 16.96 -22.78
N ALA A 470 18.97 18.04 -23.14
CA ALA A 470 19.60 18.92 -22.18
C ALA A 470 18.58 19.79 -21.43
N ALA A 471 18.99 20.36 -20.32
CA ALA A 471 18.11 21.19 -19.49
C ALA A 471 17.58 22.44 -20.22
N ASP A 472 18.30 22.91 -21.22
CA ASP A 472 17.94 24.05 -22.06
C ASP A 472 16.79 23.76 -23.05
N ALA A 473 16.63 22.51 -23.49
CA ALA A 473 15.50 22.06 -24.30
C ALA A 473 14.25 21.73 -23.47
N GLU A 474 14.35 21.69 -22.15
CA GLU A 474 13.27 21.34 -21.25
C GLU A 474 12.24 22.47 -21.12
N LEU A 475 10.96 22.15 -21.36
CA LEU A 475 9.85 23.09 -21.23
C LEU A 475 9.12 22.97 -19.90
N MET A 476 8.86 21.75 -19.47
CA MET A 476 8.17 21.49 -18.21
C MET A 476 8.65 20.18 -17.58
N SER A 477 8.62 20.13 -16.25
CA SER A 477 9.00 18.94 -15.47
C SER A 477 8.36 18.91 -14.10
N ASN A 478 8.28 17.70 -13.56
CA ASN A 478 7.87 17.46 -12.18
C ASN A 478 8.66 16.29 -11.62
N ALA A 479 8.92 16.28 -10.31
CA ALA A 479 9.71 15.25 -9.62
C ALA A 479 8.86 14.10 -9.05
N GLY A 480 7.57 14.02 -9.38
CA GLY A 480 6.65 12.99 -8.88
C GLY A 480 5.43 12.82 -9.78
N PRO A 481 4.50 11.93 -9.39
CA PRO A 481 3.27 11.70 -10.11
C PRO A 481 2.42 12.97 -10.28
N VAL A 482 1.83 13.14 -11.46
CA VAL A 482 0.95 14.28 -11.75
C VAL A 482 -0.32 13.83 -12.46
N SER A 483 -1.39 14.60 -12.27
CA SER A 483 -2.66 14.44 -12.99
C SER A 483 -3.00 15.72 -13.71
N ALA A 484 -2.97 15.67 -15.05
CA ALA A 484 -3.31 16.78 -15.94
C ALA A 484 -2.55 18.10 -15.65
N SER A 485 -1.25 18.00 -15.32
CA SER A 485 -0.40 19.19 -15.23
C SER A 485 -0.23 19.81 -16.61
N SER A 486 -0.43 21.12 -16.72
CA SER A 486 -0.52 21.79 -18.01
C SER A 486 0.26 23.10 -18.06
N VAL A 487 0.91 23.31 -19.19
CA VAL A 487 1.66 24.53 -19.51
C VAL A 487 1.23 25.06 -20.87
N TYR A 488 1.04 26.36 -20.98
CA TYR A 488 0.90 27.03 -22.28
C TYR A 488 2.28 27.35 -22.84
N VAL A 489 2.49 27.02 -24.11
CA VAL A 489 3.62 27.47 -24.92
C VAL A 489 3.13 28.63 -25.78
N CYS A 490 3.58 29.81 -25.49
CA CYS A 490 3.22 31.03 -26.18
C CYS A 490 4.32 31.41 -27.17
N TYR A 491 4.04 31.18 -28.43
CA TYR A 491 4.95 31.47 -29.52
C TYR A 491 4.87 32.94 -29.90
N ARG A 492 6.01 33.52 -30.26
CA ARG A 492 6.14 34.87 -30.79
C ARG A 492 6.97 34.85 -32.05
N ILE A 493 6.52 35.60 -33.07
CA ILE A 493 7.25 35.79 -34.30
C ILE A 493 7.22 37.28 -34.73
N ASN A 494 8.31 37.79 -35.21
CA ASN A 494 8.38 39.12 -35.83
C ASN A 494 9.41 39.14 -36.93
N ILE A 495 9.15 39.90 -37.99
CA ILE A 495 10.01 40.03 -39.16
C ILE A 495 10.32 41.49 -39.50
N PRO A 496 11.56 41.80 -39.98
CA PRO A 496 11.91 43.13 -40.49
C PRO A 496 11.22 43.34 -41.87
N GLY A 497 11.07 44.60 -42.25
CA GLY A 497 10.57 44.96 -43.56
C GLY A 497 11.40 44.55 -44.75
N THR A 498 12.64 44.07 -44.49
CA THR A 498 13.57 43.53 -45.47
C THR A 498 13.56 42.02 -45.59
N GLN A 499 12.71 41.32 -44.83
CA GLN A 499 12.59 39.87 -44.93
C GLN A 499 12.07 39.50 -46.36
N PRO A 500 12.77 38.59 -47.10
CA PRO A 500 12.30 38.18 -48.40
C PRO A 500 10.88 37.63 -48.39
N ALA A 501 10.08 37.95 -49.42
CA ALA A 501 8.75 37.40 -49.53
C ALA A 501 8.77 35.92 -49.93
N GLY A 502 7.91 35.10 -49.29
CA GLY A 502 7.77 33.70 -49.59
C GLY A 502 7.11 32.92 -48.45
N PHE A 503 7.11 31.59 -48.56
CA PHE A 503 6.54 30.68 -47.58
C PHE A 503 7.66 30.12 -46.69
N TYR A 504 7.57 30.39 -45.38
CA TYR A 504 8.54 29.97 -44.36
C TYR A 504 7.93 28.91 -43.48
N TYR A 505 8.69 27.86 -43.14
CA TYR A 505 8.29 26.87 -42.16
C TYR A 505 9.47 26.16 -41.50
N ASN A 506 9.22 25.64 -40.30
CA ASN A 506 10.04 24.68 -39.60
C ASN A 506 9.17 23.59 -38.96
N LYS A 507 9.75 22.67 -38.21
CA LYS A 507 9.05 21.60 -37.51
C LYS A 507 9.49 21.61 -36.04
N LEU A 508 8.54 21.70 -35.12
CA LEU A 508 8.74 21.52 -33.70
C LEU A 508 8.40 20.07 -33.32
N LYS A 509 9.26 19.47 -32.48
CA LYS A 509 9.07 18.14 -31.92
C LYS A 509 9.03 18.24 -30.41
N TYR A 510 8.00 17.66 -29.81
CA TYR A 510 7.90 17.50 -28.36
C TYR A 510 8.20 16.07 -27.97
N THR A 511 8.95 15.89 -26.87
CA THR A 511 9.27 14.59 -26.32
C THR A 511 8.98 14.59 -24.83
N ALA A 512 8.09 13.73 -24.37
CA ALA A 512 7.81 13.54 -22.93
C ALA A 512 8.51 12.25 -22.45
N VAL A 513 9.23 12.36 -21.34
CA VAL A 513 10.02 11.26 -20.78
C VAL A 513 9.64 11.09 -19.31
N PRO A 514 8.99 9.98 -18.91
CA PRO A 514 8.72 9.67 -17.51
C PRO A 514 9.96 9.05 -16.84
N THR A 515 10.03 9.17 -15.51
CA THR A 515 11.04 8.50 -14.67
C THR A 515 10.35 7.65 -13.62
N PHE A 516 10.30 6.34 -13.84
CA PHE A 516 9.65 5.38 -12.96
C PHE A 516 10.55 4.89 -11.81
#